data_65f1f68e8793c0cbbb9d83051ad8a0e9
#
_entry.id   65f1f68e8793c0cbbb9d83051ad8a0e9
#
_cell.length_a   1.000
_cell.length_b   1.000
_cell.length_c   1.000
_cell.angle_alpha   90.00
_cell.angle_beta   90.00
_cell.angle_gamma   90.00
#
_symmetry.space_group_name_H-M   'P 1'
#
loop_
_entity.id
_entity.type
_entity.pdbx_description
1 polymer ?
#
loop_
_entity_poly.entity_id
_entity_poly.type
_entity_poly.pdbx_seq_one_letter_code
_entity_poly.pdbx_strand_id
1 'polypeptide(L)'
;MNQASSIKRSIVFFLVPDFSMIAFATAIEPLRIANRMLGYEAYRWRLTSTDGKPVKASNDVECAVNASLEDERRFLQREQRPSMVFVCSGVFVEEFRNKSVFAWLREEYNRGVAVGGLCTGAHILAA
;
A
#
# COMPACT_ATOMS: atom_id res chain seq x y z
N MET A 1 30.50 1.59 -7.13
CA MET A 1 29.67 0.79 -7.38
C MET A 1 28.41 1.26 -7.84
N ASN A 2 27.87 0.58 -8.46
CA ASN A 2 26.81 1.05 -9.22
C ASN A 2 25.51 0.75 -8.61
N GLN A 3 25.00 1.68 -7.85
CA GLN A 3 23.72 1.56 -7.32
C GLN A 3 22.67 1.60 -8.31
N ALA A 4 22.96 2.11 -9.46
CA ALA A 4 21.98 2.20 -10.52
C ALA A 4 21.52 0.84 -10.95
N SER A 5 22.33 -0.16 -10.70
CA SER A 5 21.93 -1.50 -11.04
C SER A 5 20.91 -2.04 -10.06
N SER A 6 20.71 -1.36 -8.94
CA SER A 6 19.77 -1.82 -7.95
C SER A 6 18.36 -1.64 -8.43
N ILE A 7 17.58 -2.69 -8.43
CA ILE A 7 16.17 -2.63 -8.79
C ILE A 7 15.42 -2.23 -7.55
N LYS A 8 14.84 -1.03 -7.58
CA LYS A 8 14.02 -0.60 -6.45
C LYS A 8 12.68 -1.30 -6.51
N ARG A 9 12.29 -1.85 -5.39
CA ARG A 9 10.98 -2.44 -5.26
C ARG A 9 10.03 -1.38 -4.77
N SER A 10 8.94 -1.20 -5.50
CA SER A 10 7.93 -0.20 -5.18
C SER A 10 6.74 -0.87 -4.53
N ILE A 11 6.35 -0.39 -3.38
CA ILE A 11 5.28 -0.98 -2.60
C ILE A 11 4.20 0.06 -2.36
N VAL A 12 2.95 -0.33 -2.58
CA VAL A 12 1.80 0.53 -2.30
C VAL A 12 1.14 0.02 -1.03
N PHE A 13 0.92 0.94 -0.08
CA PHE A 13 0.12 0.66 1.10
C PHE A 13 -1.22 1.37 0.91
N PHE A 14 -2.27 0.58 0.70
CA PHE A 14 -3.61 1.13 0.54
C PHE A 14 -4.28 1.17 1.91
N LEU A 15 -4.58 2.38 2.38
CA LEU A 15 -5.12 2.59 3.73
C LEU A 15 -6.64 2.65 3.69
N VAL A 16 -7.27 1.72 4.38
CA VAL A 16 -8.72 1.69 4.54
C VAL A 16 -9.07 2.47 5.83
N PRO A 17 -10.14 3.26 5.86
CA PRO A 17 -10.50 3.99 7.08
C PRO A 17 -10.54 3.07 8.31
N ASP A 18 -10.06 3.59 9.41
CA ASP A 18 -9.93 2.88 10.69
C ASP A 18 -8.90 1.75 10.65
N PHE A 19 -7.88 1.90 9.80
CA PHE A 19 -6.82 0.90 9.70
C PHE A 19 -6.02 0.79 11.01
N SER A 20 -5.38 -0.35 11.19
CA SER A 20 -4.53 -0.59 12.35
C SER A 20 -3.18 0.07 12.17
N MET A 21 -2.87 1.07 12.99
CA MET A 21 -1.59 1.78 12.90
C MET A 21 -0.43 0.84 13.22
N ILE A 22 -0.57 -0.03 14.21
CA ILE A 22 0.52 -0.92 14.57
C ILE A 22 0.81 -1.93 13.46
N ALA A 23 -0.21 -2.44 12.79
CA ALA A 23 -0.01 -3.37 11.68
C ALA A 23 0.68 -2.67 10.51
N PHE A 24 0.26 -1.45 10.20
CA PHE A 24 0.88 -0.66 9.15
C PHE A 24 2.34 -0.34 9.49
N ALA A 25 2.60 0.13 10.71
CA ALA A 25 3.96 0.48 11.11
C ALA A 25 4.88 -0.73 11.08
N THR A 26 4.39 -1.91 11.49
CA THR A 26 5.20 -3.12 11.49
C THR A 26 5.56 -3.57 10.07
N ALA A 27 4.81 -3.16 9.09
CA ALA A 27 5.10 -3.51 7.70
C ALA A 27 6.02 -2.49 7.04
N ILE A 28 5.84 -1.20 7.32
CA ILE A 28 6.62 -0.17 6.63
C ILE A 28 7.98 0.06 7.28
N GLU A 29 8.08 -0.03 8.60
CA GLU A 29 9.33 0.26 9.30
C GLU A 29 10.48 -0.66 8.94
N PRO A 30 10.29 -1.98 8.75
CA PRO A 30 11.39 -2.83 8.28
C PRO A 30 11.97 -2.40 6.94
N LEU A 31 11.13 -1.82 6.05
CA LEU A 31 11.60 -1.35 4.75
C LEU A 31 12.52 -0.15 4.92
N ARG A 32 12.13 0.77 5.81
CA ARG A 32 12.94 1.94 6.12
C ARG A 32 14.29 1.52 6.72
N ILE A 33 14.25 0.58 7.64
CA ILE A 33 15.46 0.08 8.31
C ILE A 33 16.36 -0.62 7.29
N ALA A 34 15.78 -1.42 6.41
CA ALA A 34 16.57 -2.11 5.38
C ALA A 34 17.29 -1.11 4.48
N ASN A 35 16.62 -0.05 4.05
CA ASN A 35 17.25 0.97 3.23
C ASN A 35 18.42 1.61 3.96
N ARG A 36 18.23 1.90 5.24
CA ARG A 36 19.28 2.51 6.04
C ARG A 36 20.50 1.59 6.18
N MET A 37 20.26 0.31 6.43
CA MET A 37 21.35 -0.65 6.60
C MET A 37 22.08 -0.93 5.30
N LEU A 38 21.37 -0.93 4.17
CA LEU A 38 21.99 -1.15 2.87
C LEU A 38 22.75 0.07 2.38
N GLY A 39 22.39 1.26 2.86
CA GLY A 39 23.03 2.49 2.42
C GLY A 39 22.50 3.01 1.10
N TYR A 40 21.40 2.45 0.59
CA TYR A 40 20.74 2.95 -0.61
C TYR A 40 19.24 2.60 -0.54
N GLU A 41 18.45 3.22 -1.42
CA GLU A 41 17.01 3.03 -1.44
C GLU A 41 16.64 1.79 -2.23
N ALA A 42 16.64 0.63 -1.57
CA ALA A 42 16.23 -0.63 -2.20
C ALA A 42 14.72 -0.74 -2.30
N TYR A 43 14.02 -0.13 -1.34
CA TYR A 43 12.56 -0.12 -1.30
C TYR A 43 12.06 1.31 -1.33
N ARG A 44 11.01 1.53 -2.09
CA ARG A 44 10.27 2.79 -2.05
C ARG A 44 8.81 2.43 -1.85
N TRP A 45 8.07 3.34 -1.27
CA TRP A 45 6.66 3.08 -1.00
C TRP A 45 5.84 4.32 -1.23
N ARG A 46 4.56 4.09 -1.35
CA ARG A 46 3.59 5.13 -1.57
C ARG A 46 2.35 4.75 -0.79
N LEU A 47 1.74 5.72 -0.12
CA LEU A 47 0.50 5.52 0.61
C LEU A 47 -0.64 5.99 -0.26
N THR A 48 -1.69 5.19 -0.34
CA THR A 48 -2.82 5.47 -1.22
C THR A 48 -4.12 5.32 -0.45
N SER A 49 -5.07 6.20 -0.74
CA SER A 49 -6.43 6.08 -0.22
C SER A 49 -7.41 6.14 -1.37
N THR A 50 -8.67 5.85 -1.12
CA THR A 50 -9.69 5.84 -2.16
C THR A 50 -9.74 7.17 -2.91
N ASP A 51 -9.71 8.28 -2.17
CA ASP A 51 -9.88 9.62 -2.76
C ASP A 51 -8.63 10.50 -2.68
N GLY A 52 -7.52 9.97 -2.18
CA GLY A 52 -6.30 10.76 -2.04
C GLY A 52 -6.27 11.65 -0.83
N LYS A 53 -7.31 11.63 -0.02
CA LYS A 53 -7.36 12.44 1.19
C LYS A 53 -6.78 11.66 2.36
N PRO A 54 -6.34 12.37 3.43
CA PRO A 54 -5.81 11.68 4.60
C PRO A 54 -6.80 10.67 5.16
N VAL A 55 -6.28 9.59 5.71
CA VAL A 55 -7.08 8.50 6.27
C VAL A 55 -6.85 8.44 7.77
N LYS A 56 -7.94 8.33 8.52
CA LYS A 56 -7.85 8.22 9.96
C LYS A 56 -7.71 6.76 10.35
N ALA A 57 -6.69 6.47 11.16
CA ALA A 57 -6.49 5.14 11.71
C ALA A 57 -7.47 4.88 12.85
N SER A 58 -7.52 3.65 13.33
CA SER A 58 -8.44 3.29 14.41
C SER A 58 -8.12 3.98 15.74
N ASN A 59 -6.92 4.55 15.86
CA ASN A 59 -6.53 5.33 17.03
C ASN A 59 -6.75 6.83 16.84
N ASP A 60 -7.51 7.21 15.82
CA ASP A 60 -7.86 8.59 15.47
C ASP A 60 -6.70 9.43 14.91
N VAL A 61 -5.55 8.86 14.70
CA VAL A 61 -4.44 9.58 14.07
C VAL A 61 -4.67 9.62 12.56
N GLU A 62 -4.59 10.80 11.98
CA GLU A 62 -4.71 10.94 10.53
C GLU A 62 -3.37 10.74 9.86
N CYS A 63 -3.38 9.95 8.79
CA CYS A 63 -2.22 9.75 7.95
C CYS A 63 -2.44 10.39 6.60
N ALA A 64 -1.55 11.28 6.21
CA ALA A 64 -1.55 11.82 4.87
C ALA A 64 -1.14 10.72 3.88
N VAL A 65 -1.66 10.81 2.66
CA VAL A 65 -1.33 9.84 1.63
C VAL A 65 -0.74 10.55 0.41
N ASN A 66 -0.14 9.77 -0.48
CA ASN A 66 0.54 10.30 -1.66
C ASN A 66 -0.33 10.26 -2.92
N ALA A 67 -1.30 9.37 -2.95
CA ALA A 67 -2.06 9.12 -4.17
C ALA A 67 -3.48 8.66 -3.87
N SER A 68 -4.35 8.80 -4.87
CA SER A 68 -5.70 8.25 -4.84
C SER A 68 -5.74 6.96 -5.65
N LEU A 69 -6.85 6.24 -5.55
CA LEU A 69 -7.09 5.07 -6.38
C LEU A 69 -7.03 5.43 -7.86
N GLU A 70 -7.60 6.60 -8.20
CA GLU A 70 -7.57 7.07 -9.59
C GLU A 70 -6.15 7.28 -10.07
N ASP A 71 -5.29 7.88 -9.22
CA ASP A 71 -3.88 8.05 -9.57
C ASP A 71 -3.22 6.71 -9.84
N GLU A 72 -3.49 5.71 -9.00
CA GLU A 72 -2.89 4.39 -9.18
C GLU A 72 -3.27 3.77 -10.53
N ARG A 73 -4.50 3.97 -10.95
CA ARG A 73 -4.97 3.43 -12.22
C ARG A 73 -4.38 4.18 -13.41
N ARG A 74 -3.92 5.41 -13.21
CA ARG A 74 -3.32 6.21 -14.27
C ARG A 74 -1.82 5.99 -14.42
N PHE A 75 -1.18 5.35 -13.45
CA PHE A 75 0.26 5.11 -13.55
C PHE A 75 0.54 4.05 -14.61
N LEU A 76 0.94 4.52 -15.78
CA LEU A 76 1.21 3.65 -16.92
C LEU A 76 2.68 3.31 -17.06
N GLN A 77 3.56 4.12 -16.48
CA GLN A 77 4.99 3.89 -16.59
C GLN A 77 5.41 2.78 -15.63
N ARG A 78 6.32 1.97 -16.12
CA ARG A 78 6.77 0.80 -15.37
C ARG A 78 7.33 1.16 -14.00
N GLU A 79 8.07 2.27 -13.92
CA GLU A 79 8.67 2.70 -12.68
C GLU A 79 7.65 3.08 -11.62
N GLN A 80 6.45 3.43 -12.02
CA GLN A 80 5.40 3.83 -11.09
C GLN A 80 4.56 2.66 -10.62
N ARG A 81 4.62 1.54 -11.34
CA ARG A 81 3.80 0.38 -10.98
C ARG A 81 4.40 -0.33 -9.78
N PRO A 82 3.58 -0.72 -8.80
CA PRO A 82 4.10 -1.39 -7.63
C PRO A 82 4.49 -2.83 -7.93
N SER A 83 5.47 -3.33 -7.17
CA SER A 83 5.78 -4.75 -7.14
C SER A 83 4.81 -5.47 -6.22
N MET A 84 4.28 -4.75 -5.23
CA MET A 84 3.42 -5.33 -4.22
C MET A 84 2.45 -4.27 -3.70
N VAL A 85 1.24 -4.70 -3.39
CA VAL A 85 0.23 -3.85 -2.76
C VAL A 85 -0.18 -4.51 -1.45
N PHE A 86 -0.11 -3.75 -0.35
CA PHE A 86 -0.64 -4.18 0.93
C PHE A 86 -1.92 -3.41 1.23
N VAL A 87 -2.99 -4.12 1.55
CA VAL A 87 -4.23 -3.52 1.99
C VAL A 87 -4.18 -3.45 3.51
N CYS A 88 -4.19 -2.24 4.06
CA CYS A 88 -4.11 -2.02 5.50
C CYS A 88 -5.49 -1.70 6.03
N SER A 89 -6.01 -2.56 6.88
CA SER A 89 -7.36 -2.45 7.42
C SER A 89 -7.33 -2.66 8.94
N GLY A 90 -8.47 -2.64 9.58
CA GLY A 90 -8.58 -2.78 11.03
C GLY A 90 -10.01 -3.04 11.42
N VAL A 91 -10.48 -2.33 12.48
CA VAL A 91 -11.87 -2.48 12.93
C VAL A 91 -12.83 -2.01 11.84
N PHE A 92 -14.02 -2.53 11.83
CA PHE A 92 -15.08 -2.19 10.87
C PHE A 92 -14.74 -2.57 9.43
N VAL A 93 -13.85 -3.52 9.22
CA VAL A 93 -13.44 -3.92 7.87
C VAL A 93 -14.63 -4.43 7.04
N GLU A 94 -15.60 -5.07 7.66
CA GLU A 94 -16.75 -5.60 6.93
C GLU A 94 -17.66 -4.50 6.40
N GLU A 95 -17.50 -3.27 6.87
CA GLU A 95 -18.27 -2.13 6.35
C GLU A 95 -17.64 -1.54 5.09
N PHE A 96 -16.42 -1.92 4.77
CA PHE A 96 -15.75 -1.41 3.59
C PHE A 96 -16.25 -2.15 2.36
N ARG A 97 -16.99 -1.44 1.49
CA ARG A 97 -17.65 -2.02 0.33
C ARG A 97 -17.39 -1.19 -0.92
N ASN A 98 -16.14 -1.00 -1.26
CA ASN A 98 -15.80 -0.18 -2.42
C ASN A 98 -15.47 -1.06 -3.62
N LYS A 99 -16.39 -1.11 -4.58
CA LYS A 99 -16.23 -1.95 -5.77
C LYS A 99 -15.05 -1.55 -6.63
N SER A 100 -14.75 -0.25 -6.68
CA SER A 100 -13.62 0.24 -7.47
C SER A 100 -12.29 -0.24 -6.89
N VAL A 101 -12.18 -0.26 -5.57
CA VAL A 101 -10.98 -0.77 -4.90
C VAL A 101 -10.83 -2.26 -5.18
N PHE A 102 -11.93 -3.02 -5.06
CA PHE A 102 -11.88 -4.46 -5.30
C PHE A 102 -11.47 -4.75 -6.75
N ALA A 103 -12.01 -3.98 -7.70
CA ALA A 103 -11.67 -4.16 -9.10
C ALA A 103 -10.20 -3.85 -9.36
N TRP A 104 -9.68 -2.78 -8.75
CA TRP A 104 -8.27 -2.42 -8.87
C TRP A 104 -7.35 -3.52 -8.33
N LEU A 105 -7.68 -4.06 -7.17
CA LEU A 105 -6.88 -5.13 -6.58
C LEU A 105 -6.85 -6.36 -7.48
N ARG A 106 -7.98 -6.71 -8.10
CA ARG A 106 -8.01 -7.82 -9.06
C ARG A 106 -7.17 -7.54 -10.29
N GLU A 107 -7.22 -6.29 -10.79
CA GLU A 107 -6.41 -5.89 -11.94
C GLU A 107 -4.92 -6.01 -11.62
N GLU A 108 -4.50 -5.56 -10.45
CA GLU A 108 -3.10 -5.64 -10.06
C GLU A 108 -2.65 -7.10 -9.89
N TYR A 109 -3.47 -7.91 -9.26
CA TYR A 109 -3.17 -9.33 -9.10
C TYR A 109 -3.02 -10.01 -10.45
N ASN A 110 -3.90 -9.70 -11.39
CA ASN A 110 -3.85 -10.28 -12.73
C ASN A 110 -2.64 -9.83 -13.53
N ARG A 111 -2.05 -8.71 -13.18
CA ARG A 111 -0.81 -8.23 -13.79
C ARG A 111 0.43 -8.81 -13.15
N GLY A 112 0.28 -9.67 -12.16
CA GLY A 112 1.41 -10.29 -11.48
C GLY A 112 1.94 -9.51 -10.29
N VAL A 113 1.21 -8.48 -9.84
CA VAL A 113 1.58 -7.75 -8.64
C VAL A 113 1.20 -8.59 -7.42
N ALA A 114 2.11 -8.72 -6.47
CA ALA A 114 1.80 -9.43 -5.24
C ALA A 114 0.86 -8.58 -4.39
N VAL A 115 -0.21 -9.18 -3.89
CA VAL A 115 -1.21 -8.47 -3.10
C VAL A 115 -1.32 -9.14 -1.74
N GLY A 116 -1.14 -8.37 -0.67
CA GLY A 116 -1.20 -8.88 0.69
C GLY A 116 -2.11 -8.06 1.58
N GLY A 117 -2.58 -8.66 2.66
CA GLY A 117 -3.42 -7.98 3.63
C GLY A 117 -2.71 -7.83 4.96
N LEU A 118 -2.85 -6.66 5.58
CA LEU A 118 -2.33 -6.39 6.90
C LEU A 118 -3.50 -6.30 7.88
N CYS A 119 -3.37 -6.93 9.04
CA CYS A 119 -4.42 -7.04 10.03
C CYS A 119 -5.64 -7.69 9.37
N THR A 120 -6.79 -7.01 9.33
CA THR A 120 -7.99 -7.55 8.70
C THR A 120 -8.06 -7.31 7.20
N GLY A 121 -6.97 -6.78 6.60
CA GLY A 121 -6.91 -6.55 5.15
C GLY A 121 -7.16 -7.83 4.35
N ALA A 122 -6.83 -8.99 4.90
CA ALA A 122 -7.10 -10.27 4.26
C ALA A 122 -8.60 -10.48 4.01
N HIS A 123 -9.47 -9.92 4.85
CA HIS A 123 -10.92 -10.01 4.67
C HIS A 123 -11.34 -9.31 3.36
N ILE A 124 -10.70 -8.18 3.06
CA ILE A 124 -10.97 -7.42 1.84
C ILE A 124 -10.50 -8.24 0.62
N LEU A 125 -9.35 -8.87 0.73
CA LEU A 125 -8.80 -9.65 -0.38
C LEU A 125 -9.62 -10.89 -0.68
N ALA A 126 -10.34 -11.40 0.31
CA ALA A 126 -11.20 -12.56 0.14
C ALA A 126 -12.56 -12.21 -0.49
N ALA A 127 -12.88 -10.94 -0.57
CA ALA A 127 -14.19 -10.50 -1.06
C ALA A 127 -14.33 -10.61 -2.58
#